data_a8f48173d2d85e42b8d07f0c4b4b22b1
#
_entry.id   a8f48173d2d85e42b8d07f0c4b4b22b1
#
_cell.length_a   1.000
_cell.length_b   1.000
_cell.length_c   1.000
_cell.angle_alpha   90.00
_cell.angle_beta   90.00
_cell.angle_gamma   90.00
#
_symmetry.space_group_name_H-M   'P 1'
#
loop_
_entity.id
_entity.type
_entity.pdbx_description
1 polymer ?
#
loop_
_entity_poly.entity_id
_entity_poly.type
_entity_poly.pdbx_seq_one_letter_code
_entity_poly.pdbx_strand_id
1 'polypeptide(L)'
;MHKGTILSLFDHSGNWPRPFQEAGYHVVSVDIKRGMDVTKITRAWLSRNVHIVGRVVGVLAAPPCTDFASSGAQYWKVKDKDGRTAASVNLVRCALRIIEMCKPDWWALENPVGRLPQLVPELRQCPVWYFHPWEFGGWLPVGFKSHTHRAWPAQDAYTKKTGIWGTCRMPEKRPVVPQYITCSSGKRYSPVHWTTRDSDVYTKEVRSTTPAGFARAFFAANDGHVPSVSFG
;
A
#
# COMPACT_ATOMS: atom_id res chain seq x y z
N MET A 1 -11.04 -9.20 -24.11
CA MET A 1 -11.20 -10.05 -22.91
C MET A 1 -10.50 -9.36 -21.74
N HIS A 2 -11.14 -9.27 -20.57
CA HIS A 2 -10.48 -8.73 -19.38
C HIS A 2 -9.44 -9.73 -18.86
N LYS A 3 -8.27 -9.23 -18.46
CA LYS A 3 -7.16 -10.04 -17.89
C LYS A 3 -7.47 -10.62 -16.48
N GLY A 4 -8.64 -10.29 -15.91
CA GLY A 4 -9.06 -10.62 -14.55
C GLY A 4 -9.30 -9.37 -13.72
N THR A 5 -9.66 -9.55 -12.44
CA THR A 5 -9.98 -8.45 -11.52
C THR A 5 -8.87 -8.26 -10.50
N ILE A 6 -8.46 -7.01 -10.30
CA ILE A 6 -7.63 -6.56 -9.18
C ILE A 6 -8.54 -5.91 -8.14
N LEU A 7 -8.54 -6.42 -6.93
CA LEU A 7 -9.25 -5.83 -5.80
C LEU A 7 -8.28 -4.99 -4.97
N SER A 8 -8.54 -3.68 -4.87
CA SER A 8 -7.69 -2.74 -4.13
C SER A 8 -8.41 -2.24 -2.89
N LEU A 9 -7.91 -2.60 -1.70
CA LEU A 9 -8.51 -2.30 -0.40
C LEU A 9 -7.80 -1.13 0.26
N PHE A 10 -8.57 -0.22 0.87
CA PHE A 10 -8.10 1.03 1.48
C PHE A 10 -7.42 1.95 0.47
N ASP A 11 -7.96 1.99 -0.74
CA ASP A 11 -7.35 2.71 -1.86
C ASP A 11 -8.26 3.82 -2.35
N HIS A 12 -8.11 4.98 -1.71
CA HIS A 12 -8.77 6.21 -2.15
C HIS A 12 -8.12 6.79 -3.41
N SER A 13 -6.80 6.73 -3.48
CA SER A 13 -6.01 7.40 -4.55
C SER A 13 -6.07 6.67 -5.89
N GLY A 14 -6.21 5.36 -5.88
CA GLY A 14 -6.12 4.51 -7.07
C GLY A 14 -4.70 4.42 -7.65
N ASN A 15 -3.69 4.91 -6.95
CA ASN A 15 -2.33 4.95 -7.51
C ASN A 15 -1.70 3.56 -7.65
N TRP A 16 -1.91 2.68 -6.66
CA TRP A 16 -1.32 1.35 -6.71
C TRP A 16 -1.89 0.47 -7.83
N PRO A 17 -3.23 0.36 -7.99
CA PRO A 17 -3.80 -0.45 -9.06
C PRO A 17 -3.78 0.23 -10.45
N ARG A 18 -3.45 1.52 -10.56
CA ARG A 18 -3.50 2.26 -11.84
C ARG A 18 -2.76 1.56 -12.98
N PRO A 19 -1.52 1.06 -12.84
CA PRO A 19 -0.84 0.38 -13.94
C PRO A 19 -1.56 -0.90 -14.40
N PHE A 20 -2.23 -1.62 -13.49
CA PHE A 20 -3.07 -2.76 -13.83
C PHE A 20 -4.30 -2.33 -14.64
N GLN A 21 -4.95 -1.22 -14.23
CA GLN A 21 -6.09 -0.67 -14.96
C GLN A 21 -5.69 -0.24 -16.38
N GLU A 22 -4.56 0.45 -16.53
CA GLU A 22 -4.00 0.86 -17.81
C GLU A 22 -3.67 -0.34 -18.72
N ALA A 23 -3.31 -1.48 -18.12
CA ALA A 23 -3.03 -2.73 -18.82
C ALA A 23 -4.27 -3.60 -19.13
N GLY A 24 -5.49 -3.13 -18.83
CA GLY A 24 -6.75 -3.80 -19.17
C GLY A 24 -7.29 -4.77 -18.11
N TYR A 25 -6.79 -4.72 -16.86
CA TYR A 25 -7.44 -5.38 -15.73
C TYR A 25 -8.69 -4.61 -15.31
N HIS A 26 -9.72 -5.32 -14.86
CA HIS A 26 -10.80 -4.70 -14.13
C HIS A 26 -10.33 -4.38 -12.70
N VAL A 27 -10.45 -3.11 -12.27
CA VAL A 27 -10.03 -2.69 -10.93
C VAL A 27 -11.25 -2.33 -10.10
N VAL A 28 -11.38 -2.96 -8.94
CA VAL A 28 -12.39 -2.60 -7.92
C VAL A 28 -11.66 -2.04 -6.70
N SER A 29 -11.80 -0.72 -6.48
CA SER A 29 -11.23 -0.04 -5.31
C SER A 29 -12.27 0.07 -4.20
N VAL A 30 -11.93 -0.39 -3.00
CA VAL A 30 -12.75 -0.33 -1.79
C VAL A 30 -12.09 0.60 -0.78
N ASP A 31 -12.75 1.71 -0.48
CA ASP A 31 -12.30 2.70 0.50
C ASP A 31 -13.48 3.42 1.13
N ILE A 32 -13.39 3.74 2.41
CA ILE A 32 -14.47 4.44 3.14
C ILE A 32 -14.76 5.83 2.54
N LYS A 33 -13.74 6.52 2.01
CA LYS A 33 -13.89 7.80 1.30
C LYS A 33 -14.61 7.67 -0.04
N ARG A 34 -14.73 6.44 -0.56
CA ARG A 34 -15.53 6.09 -1.75
C ARG A 34 -16.89 5.50 -1.39
N GLY A 35 -17.29 5.60 -0.11
CA GLY A 35 -18.55 5.06 0.39
C GLY A 35 -18.54 3.54 0.61
N MET A 36 -17.40 2.87 0.52
CA MET A 36 -17.28 1.42 0.66
C MET A 36 -16.47 1.05 1.90
N ASP A 37 -17.13 0.40 2.87
CA ASP A 37 -16.54 -0.03 4.12
C ASP A 37 -16.02 -1.47 4.01
N VAL A 38 -14.71 -1.64 4.17
CA VAL A 38 -14.03 -2.97 4.14
C VAL A 38 -14.65 -3.95 5.16
N THR A 39 -15.11 -3.46 6.31
CA THR A 39 -15.70 -4.32 7.35
C THR A 39 -17.02 -4.97 6.91
N LYS A 40 -17.72 -4.38 5.93
CA LYS A 40 -19.00 -4.83 5.39
C LYS A 40 -18.90 -5.74 4.18
N ILE A 41 -17.68 -6.01 3.71
CA ILE A 41 -17.43 -6.89 2.56
C ILE A 41 -17.74 -8.35 2.96
N THR A 42 -18.68 -8.96 2.25
CA THR A 42 -19.08 -10.35 2.42
C THR A 42 -18.91 -11.15 1.12
N ARG A 43 -19.02 -12.48 1.17
CA ARG A 43 -19.03 -13.32 -0.05
C ARG A 43 -20.13 -12.90 -1.03
N ALA A 44 -21.32 -12.58 -0.52
CA ALA A 44 -22.43 -12.10 -1.35
C ALA A 44 -22.12 -10.75 -2.01
N TRP A 45 -21.46 -9.85 -1.29
CA TRP A 45 -20.99 -8.58 -1.86
C TRP A 45 -19.96 -8.81 -2.97
N LEU A 46 -18.95 -9.67 -2.72
CA LEU A 46 -17.93 -10.02 -3.71
C LEU A 46 -18.57 -10.64 -4.96
N SER A 47 -19.52 -11.55 -4.83
CA SER A 47 -20.21 -12.15 -5.97
C SER A 47 -20.92 -11.11 -6.84
N ARG A 48 -21.58 -10.12 -6.23
CA ARG A 48 -22.35 -9.12 -6.96
C ARG A 48 -21.52 -7.97 -7.54
N ASN A 49 -20.41 -7.63 -6.93
CA ASN A 49 -19.67 -6.41 -7.28
C ASN A 49 -18.27 -6.68 -7.87
N VAL A 50 -17.74 -7.87 -7.69
CA VAL A 50 -16.38 -8.23 -8.10
C VAL A 50 -16.38 -9.42 -9.06
N HIS A 51 -16.90 -10.55 -8.63
CA HIS A 51 -16.89 -11.79 -9.41
C HIS A 51 -17.80 -11.76 -10.65
N ILE A 52 -18.76 -10.83 -10.71
CA ILE A 52 -19.63 -10.65 -11.89
C ILE A 52 -18.80 -10.26 -13.14
N VAL A 53 -17.65 -9.61 -12.96
CA VAL A 53 -16.76 -9.18 -14.05
C VAL A 53 -15.70 -10.22 -14.35
N GLY A 54 -15.36 -11.07 -13.38
CA GLY A 54 -14.36 -12.11 -13.55
C GLY A 54 -13.69 -12.54 -12.24
N ARG A 55 -12.75 -13.46 -12.34
CA ARG A 55 -11.99 -13.95 -11.19
C ARG A 55 -11.07 -12.86 -10.64
N VAL A 56 -10.96 -12.75 -9.31
CA VAL A 56 -9.96 -11.93 -8.65
C VAL A 56 -8.60 -12.61 -8.82
N VAL A 57 -7.70 -11.98 -9.56
CA VAL A 57 -6.34 -12.49 -9.80
C VAL A 57 -5.31 -11.88 -8.85
N GLY A 58 -5.58 -10.68 -8.34
CA GLY A 58 -4.71 -10.02 -7.38
C GLY A 58 -5.48 -9.20 -6.36
N VAL A 59 -4.96 -9.13 -5.13
CA VAL A 59 -5.46 -8.24 -4.07
C VAL A 59 -4.35 -7.33 -3.58
N LEU A 60 -4.61 -6.04 -3.61
CA LEU A 60 -3.78 -4.98 -3.03
C LEU A 60 -4.46 -4.48 -1.76
N ALA A 61 -3.74 -4.32 -0.67
CA ALA A 61 -4.28 -3.80 0.58
C ALA A 61 -3.31 -2.82 1.24
N ALA A 62 -3.76 -1.59 1.49
CA ALA A 62 -2.98 -0.55 2.17
C ALA A 62 -3.73 -0.03 3.41
N PRO A 63 -3.90 -0.87 4.46
CA PRO A 63 -4.67 -0.47 5.63
C PRO A 63 -4.03 0.72 6.35
N PRO A 64 -4.84 1.57 7.02
CA PRO A 64 -4.35 2.74 7.74
C PRO A 64 -3.19 2.41 8.69
N CYS A 65 -2.07 3.11 8.53
CA CYS A 65 -0.83 2.83 9.27
C CYS A 65 -0.67 3.65 10.56
N THR A 66 -1.58 4.58 10.86
CA THR A 66 -1.46 5.59 11.93
C THR A 66 -1.20 4.97 13.32
N ASP A 67 -1.72 3.75 13.55
CA ASP A 67 -1.63 3.08 14.84
C ASP A 67 -0.50 2.04 14.92
N PHE A 68 0.18 1.82 13.79
CA PHE A 68 1.24 0.82 13.66
C PHE A 68 2.63 1.40 13.42
N ALA A 69 2.72 2.50 12.65
CA ALA A 69 3.99 3.06 12.20
C ALA A 69 4.86 3.54 13.36
N SER A 70 6.17 3.24 13.31
CA SER A 70 7.15 3.63 14.33
C SER A 70 7.23 5.15 14.53
N SER A 71 6.93 5.95 13.51
CA SER A 71 6.90 7.41 13.62
C SER A 71 5.84 7.95 14.59
N GLY A 72 4.83 7.12 14.95
CA GLY A 72 3.79 7.42 15.93
C GLY A 72 3.94 6.71 17.26
N ALA A 73 5.09 6.08 17.54
CA ALA A 73 5.29 5.18 18.68
C ALA A 73 5.02 5.85 20.04
N GLN A 74 5.30 7.13 20.19
CA GLN A 74 5.02 7.90 21.42
C GLN A 74 3.52 7.91 21.82
N TYR A 75 2.62 7.69 20.87
CA TYR A 75 1.17 7.67 21.10
C TYR A 75 0.58 6.26 21.24
N TRP A 76 1.36 5.18 21.11
CA TRP A 76 0.84 3.82 21.11
C TRP A 76 0.08 3.46 22.40
N LYS A 77 0.64 3.79 23.56
CA LYS A 77 -0.01 3.52 24.87
C LYS A 77 -1.41 4.14 24.96
N VAL A 78 -1.57 5.38 24.49
CA VAL A 78 -2.87 6.06 24.50
C VAL A 78 -3.83 5.39 23.53
N LYS A 79 -3.37 5.06 22.31
CA LYS A 79 -4.17 4.42 21.28
C LYS A 79 -4.58 2.99 21.61
N ASP A 80 -3.76 2.30 22.39
CA ASP A 80 -4.09 0.97 22.92
C ASP A 80 -5.22 1.05 23.93
N LYS A 81 -5.14 2.05 24.83
CA LYS A 81 -6.13 2.26 25.91
C LYS A 81 -7.49 2.73 25.37
N ASP A 82 -7.51 3.58 24.35
CA ASP A 82 -8.75 4.16 23.81
C ASP A 82 -9.39 3.32 22.69
N GLY A 83 -8.83 2.16 22.36
CA GLY A 83 -9.38 1.20 21.41
C GLY A 83 -9.03 1.47 19.93
N ARG A 84 -8.36 2.57 19.60
CA ARG A 84 -7.96 2.88 18.20
C ARG A 84 -7.10 1.80 17.59
N THR A 85 -6.13 1.28 18.35
CA THR A 85 -5.28 0.17 17.88
C THR A 85 -6.10 -1.08 17.58
N ALA A 86 -7.05 -1.44 18.43
CA ALA A 86 -7.92 -2.60 18.20
C ALA A 86 -8.78 -2.44 16.95
N ALA A 87 -9.34 -1.25 16.73
CA ALA A 87 -10.09 -0.94 15.52
C ALA A 87 -9.22 -1.06 14.26
N SER A 88 -7.99 -0.54 14.28
CA SER A 88 -7.06 -0.64 13.15
C SER A 88 -6.60 -2.09 12.89
N VAL A 89 -6.37 -2.90 13.93
CA VAL A 89 -6.10 -4.34 13.80
C VAL A 89 -7.27 -5.06 13.14
N ASN A 90 -8.51 -4.72 13.52
CA ASN A 90 -9.70 -5.29 12.89
C ASN A 90 -9.76 -5.01 11.39
N LEU A 91 -9.38 -3.80 10.94
CA LEU A 91 -9.32 -3.46 9.51
C LEU A 91 -8.32 -4.36 8.75
N VAL A 92 -7.13 -4.61 9.34
CA VAL A 92 -6.15 -5.53 8.74
C VAL A 92 -6.70 -6.95 8.65
N ARG A 93 -7.34 -7.45 9.71
CA ARG A 93 -7.98 -8.78 9.70
C ARG A 93 -9.13 -8.88 8.70
N CYS A 94 -9.88 -7.79 8.49
CA CYS A 94 -10.88 -7.74 7.43
C CYS A 94 -10.23 -7.89 6.04
N ALA A 95 -9.08 -7.25 5.80
CA ALA A 95 -8.35 -7.44 4.53
C ALA A 95 -7.90 -8.89 4.35
N LEU A 96 -7.30 -9.51 5.36
CA LEU A 96 -6.88 -10.91 5.31
C LEU A 96 -8.06 -11.86 5.07
N ARG A 97 -9.19 -11.63 5.73
CA ARG A 97 -10.43 -12.38 5.49
C ARG A 97 -10.93 -12.24 4.04
N ILE A 98 -10.86 -11.05 3.46
CA ILE A 98 -11.25 -10.81 2.07
C ILE A 98 -10.31 -11.54 1.11
N ILE A 99 -9.00 -11.50 1.35
CA ILE A 99 -8.00 -12.25 0.60
C ILE A 99 -8.34 -13.75 0.61
N GLU A 100 -8.62 -14.31 1.78
CA GLU A 100 -9.02 -15.71 1.93
C GLU A 100 -10.33 -16.03 1.16
N MET A 101 -11.31 -15.14 1.20
CA MET A 101 -12.56 -15.31 0.46
C MET A 101 -12.37 -15.28 -1.06
N CYS A 102 -11.48 -14.42 -1.56
CA CYS A 102 -11.21 -14.24 -2.98
C CYS A 102 -10.31 -15.34 -3.57
N LYS A 103 -9.42 -15.92 -2.76
CA LYS A 103 -8.38 -16.87 -3.20
C LYS A 103 -7.67 -16.38 -4.48
N PRO A 104 -7.05 -15.19 -4.44
CA PRO A 104 -6.39 -14.64 -5.61
C PRO A 104 -5.12 -15.42 -5.95
N ASP A 105 -4.58 -15.22 -7.16
CA ASP A 105 -3.30 -15.80 -7.55
C ASP A 105 -2.15 -15.23 -6.71
N TRP A 106 -2.25 -13.95 -6.35
CA TRP A 106 -1.31 -13.28 -5.46
C TRP A 106 -2.02 -12.17 -4.65
N TRP A 107 -1.40 -11.78 -3.57
CA TRP A 107 -1.83 -10.63 -2.78
C TRP A 107 -0.64 -9.88 -2.19
N ALA A 108 -0.86 -8.62 -1.88
CA ALA A 108 0.11 -7.74 -1.25
C ALA A 108 -0.57 -6.83 -0.22
N LEU A 109 -0.01 -6.78 0.99
CA LEU A 109 -0.42 -5.86 2.04
C LEU A 109 0.74 -4.91 2.35
N GLU A 110 0.51 -3.61 2.18
CA GLU A 110 1.47 -2.54 2.44
C GLU A 110 1.26 -1.93 3.82
N ASN A 111 2.34 -1.75 4.59
CA ASN A 111 2.33 -0.88 5.76
C ASN A 111 3.75 -0.39 6.06
N PRO A 112 3.95 0.84 6.56
CA PRO A 112 5.25 1.30 7.04
C PRO A 112 5.78 0.41 8.18
N VAL A 113 7.11 0.41 8.34
CA VAL A 113 7.75 -0.31 9.45
C VAL A 113 7.22 0.17 10.79
N GLY A 114 6.84 -0.80 11.63
CA GLY A 114 6.29 -0.57 12.94
C GLY A 114 5.89 -1.86 13.66
N ARG A 115 4.88 -1.78 14.49
CA ARG A 115 4.44 -2.89 15.36
C ARG A 115 3.35 -3.80 14.76
N LEU A 116 3.01 -3.63 13.47
CA LEU A 116 1.92 -4.40 12.85
C LEU A 116 2.09 -5.92 13.01
N PRO A 117 3.27 -6.54 12.73
CA PRO A 117 3.42 -7.99 12.88
C PRO A 117 3.32 -8.49 14.34
N GLN A 118 3.52 -7.62 15.32
CA GLN A 118 3.32 -7.96 16.73
C GLN A 118 1.83 -8.04 17.10
N LEU A 119 1.00 -7.19 16.47
CA LEU A 119 -0.43 -7.07 16.75
C LEU A 119 -1.29 -7.98 15.87
N VAL A 120 -0.78 -8.38 14.71
CA VAL A 120 -1.41 -9.30 13.75
C VAL A 120 -0.47 -10.48 13.53
N PRO A 121 -0.47 -11.49 14.41
CA PRO A 121 0.45 -12.63 14.34
C PRO A 121 0.37 -13.41 13.02
N GLU A 122 -0.79 -13.38 12.36
CA GLU A 122 -1.03 -14.00 11.06
C GLU A 122 -0.03 -13.51 10.00
N LEU A 123 0.43 -12.27 10.10
CA LEU A 123 1.43 -11.69 9.17
C LEU A 123 2.86 -12.17 9.42
N ARG A 124 3.17 -12.75 10.59
CA ARG A 124 4.52 -13.26 10.89
C ARG A 124 4.92 -14.46 10.05
N GLN A 125 3.92 -15.21 9.58
CA GLN A 125 4.12 -16.40 8.75
C GLN A 125 4.12 -16.06 7.25
N CYS A 126 3.79 -14.83 6.88
CA CYS A 126 3.77 -14.40 5.49
C CYS A 126 5.16 -13.95 5.04
N PRO A 127 5.56 -14.25 3.80
CA PRO A 127 6.73 -13.61 3.22
C PRO A 127 6.63 -12.09 3.34
N VAL A 128 7.73 -11.46 3.70
CA VAL A 128 7.81 -9.99 3.82
C VAL A 128 9.12 -9.46 3.24
N TRP A 129 9.03 -8.34 2.54
CA TRP A 129 10.18 -7.58 2.09
C TRP A 129 9.96 -6.09 2.32
N TYR A 130 11.07 -5.33 2.34
CA TYR A 130 11.05 -3.91 2.68
C TYR A 130 11.68 -3.09 1.57
N PHE A 131 11.17 -1.87 1.40
CA PHE A 131 11.68 -0.94 0.41
C PHE A 131 11.58 0.51 0.88
N HIS A 132 12.27 1.39 0.16
CA HIS A 132 12.06 2.83 0.15
C HIS A 132 11.61 3.29 -1.23
N PRO A 133 10.75 4.32 -1.37
CA PRO A 133 10.27 4.79 -2.67
C PRO A 133 11.38 5.11 -3.69
N TRP A 134 12.49 5.72 -3.26
CA TRP A 134 13.63 6.04 -4.12
C TRP A 134 14.25 4.81 -4.83
N GLU A 135 14.07 3.62 -4.30
CA GLU A 135 14.58 2.38 -4.90
C GLU A 135 13.87 2.02 -6.21
N PHE A 136 12.71 2.64 -6.46
CA PHE A 136 11.91 2.45 -7.67
C PHE A 136 11.76 3.72 -8.52
N GLY A 137 12.49 4.79 -8.18
CA GLY A 137 12.40 6.07 -8.88
C GLY A 137 12.74 5.99 -10.37
N GLY A 138 13.64 5.10 -10.77
CA GLY A 138 14.02 4.87 -12.16
C GLY A 138 12.93 4.24 -13.05
N TRP A 139 11.79 3.84 -12.48
CA TRP A 139 10.59 3.45 -13.23
C TRP A 139 9.74 4.65 -13.69
N LEU A 140 10.14 5.86 -13.30
CA LEU A 140 9.47 7.10 -13.67
C LEU A 140 10.37 7.93 -14.62
N PRO A 141 9.77 8.69 -15.54
CA PRO A 141 10.53 9.63 -16.35
C PRO A 141 11.33 10.61 -15.49
N VAL A 142 12.47 11.05 -15.99
CA VAL A 142 13.28 12.10 -15.34
C VAL A 142 12.41 13.34 -15.13
N GLY A 143 12.44 13.93 -13.94
CA GLY A 143 11.64 15.10 -13.57
C GLY A 143 10.19 14.82 -13.23
N PHE A 144 9.68 13.60 -13.40
CA PHE A 144 8.29 13.27 -13.06
C PHE A 144 8.03 13.46 -11.56
N LYS A 145 6.99 14.20 -11.21
CA LYS A 145 6.51 14.36 -9.83
C LYS A 145 5.16 13.68 -9.68
N SER A 146 5.09 12.71 -8.78
CA SER A 146 3.85 12.01 -8.42
C SER A 146 2.91 12.88 -7.57
N HIS A 147 3.39 14.02 -7.08
CA HIS A 147 2.63 14.95 -6.24
C HIS A 147 3.03 16.42 -6.51
N THR A 148 2.06 17.32 -6.38
CA THR A 148 2.25 18.78 -6.64
C THR A 148 2.94 19.53 -5.51
N HIS A 149 3.03 18.95 -4.30
CA HIS A 149 3.67 19.62 -3.17
C HIS A 149 5.12 19.98 -3.49
N ARG A 150 5.53 21.24 -3.21
CA ARG A 150 6.87 21.77 -3.55
C ARG A 150 8.03 20.95 -2.99
N ALA A 151 7.87 20.38 -1.77
CA ALA A 151 8.88 19.55 -1.13
C ALA A 151 8.91 18.12 -1.65
N TRP A 152 7.96 17.71 -2.51
CA TRP A 152 7.92 16.36 -3.06
C TRP A 152 8.97 16.22 -4.17
N PRO A 153 9.94 15.31 -4.00
CA PRO A 153 11.00 15.17 -4.98
C PRO A 153 10.48 14.48 -6.25
N ALA A 154 11.13 14.77 -7.39
CA ALA A 154 10.90 14.03 -8.60
C ALA A 154 11.28 12.54 -8.43
N GLN A 155 10.67 11.67 -9.25
CA GLN A 155 10.96 10.24 -9.29
C GLN A 155 10.83 9.55 -7.92
N ASP A 156 9.90 10.02 -7.06
CA ASP A 156 9.70 9.49 -5.70
C ASP A 156 11.00 9.34 -4.89
N ALA A 157 11.98 10.24 -5.11
CA ALA A 157 13.34 10.20 -4.56
C ALA A 157 13.36 10.51 -3.05
N TYR A 158 12.55 9.83 -2.23
CA TYR A 158 12.48 10.03 -0.78
C TYR A 158 12.53 8.72 -0.01
N THR A 159 12.85 8.81 1.27
CA THR A 159 12.88 7.66 2.18
C THR A 159 11.58 7.53 2.97
N LYS A 160 10.95 6.36 2.87
CA LYS A 160 9.82 5.91 3.71
C LYS A 160 9.93 4.39 3.77
N LYS A 161 10.51 3.83 4.83
CA LYS A 161 10.69 2.38 4.92
C LYS A 161 9.33 1.70 5.05
N THR A 162 8.98 0.92 4.05
CA THR A 162 7.68 0.29 3.88
C THR A 162 7.84 -1.22 3.75
N GLY A 163 6.98 -1.99 4.41
CA GLY A 163 6.91 -3.45 4.29
C GLY A 163 5.79 -3.87 3.36
N ILE A 164 6.04 -4.93 2.61
CA ILE A 164 5.04 -5.64 1.81
C ILE A 164 4.99 -7.08 2.31
N TRP A 165 3.82 -7.51 2.76
CA TRP A 165 3.51 -8.90 3.10
C TRP A 165 2.67 -9.50 1.99
N GLY A 166 2.88 -10.79 1.70
CA GLY A 166 2.03 -11.50 0.76
C GLY A 166 2.74 -12.51 -0.12
N THR A 167 2.02 -12.97 -1.13
CA THR A 167 2.48 -13.97 -2.11
C THR A 167 2.90 -13.35 -3.44
N CYS A 168 2.94 -12.02 -3.51
CA CYS A 168 3.36 -11.27 -4.68
C CYS A 168 4.87 -11.41 -4.96
N ARG A 169 5.27 -11.21 -6.21
CA ARG A 169 6.68 -11.13 -6.60
C ARG A 169 7.28 -9.79 -6.21
N MET A 170 8.53 -9.83 -5.75
CA MET A 170 9.30 -8.63 -5.47
C MET A 170 9.68 -7.91 -6.78
N PRO A 171 9.40 -6.60 -6.90
CA PRO A 171 9.73 -5.84 -8.10
C PRO A 171 11.23 -5.64 -8.30
N GLU A 172 11.65 -5.48 -9.56
CA GLU A 172 12.99 -5.03 -9.92
C GLU A 172 13.23 -3.61 -9.44
N LYS A 173 14.31 -3.40 -8.69
CA LYS A 173 14.72 -2.08 -8.22
C LYS A 173 15.45 -1.32 -9.33
N ARG A 174 15.05 -0.07 -9.55
CA ARG A 174 15.73 0.94 -10.38
C ARG A 174 15.94 2.18 -9.54
N PRO A 175 16.99 2.21 -8.69
CA PRO A 175 17.15 3.25 -7.69
C PRO A 175 17.56 4.59 -8.31
N VAL A 176 17.12 5.67 -7.66
CA VAL A 176 17.60 7.03 -7.87
C VAL A 176 18.24 7.54 -6.59
N VAL A 177 18.94 8.66 -6.65
CA VAL A 177 19.58 9.24 -5.46
C VAL A 177 18.50 9.83 -4.53
N PRO A 178 18.37 9.38 -3.27
CA PRO A 178 17.38 9.91 -2.36
C PRO A 178 17.65 11.35 -1.98
N GLN A 179 16.61 12.18 -1.98
CA GLN A 179 16.70 13.58 -1.57
C GLN A 179 16.32 13.76 -0.10
N TYR A 180 16.88 14.78 0.52
CA TYR A 180 16.62 15.13 1.92
C TYR A 180 16.47 16.64 2.06
N ILE A 181 15.72 17.04 3.07
CA ILE A 181 15.62 18.43 3.51
C ILE A 181 16.52 18.57 4.73
N THR A 182 17.45 19.52 4.67
CA THR A 182 18.37 19.82 5.80
C THR A 182 17.82 21.03 6.56
N CYS A 183 17.63 20.87 7.87
CA CYS A 183 17.23 21.95 8.77
C CYS A 183 18.42 22.84 9.13
N SER A 184 18.13 24.01 9.73
CA SER A 184 19.14 24.93 10.27
C SER A 184 20.11 24.27 11.28
N SER A 185 19.64 23.25 11.99
CA SER A 185 20.45 22.45 12.92
C SER A 185 21.35 21.40 12.23
N GLY A 186 21.40 21.35 10.89
CA GLY A 186 22.14 20.35 10.12
C GLY A 186 21.46 18.97 10.03
N LYS A 187 20.35 18.75 10.73
CA LYS A 187 19.62 17.48 10.70
C LYS A 187 18.90 17.28 9.36
N ARG A 188 19.03 16.09 8.80
CA ARG A 188 18.41 15.70 7.51
C ARG A 188 17.11 14.94 7.74
N TYR A 189 16.08 15.30 6.99
CA TYR A 189 14.76 14.67 7.02
C TYR A 189 14.33 14.22 5.64
N SER A 190 13.60 13.13 5.56
CA SER A 190 12.91 12.77 4.33
C SER A 190 11.84 13.83 4.00
N PRO A 191 11.70 14.23 2.72
CA PRO A 191 10.66 15.18 2.29
C PRO A 191 9.25 14.80 2.76
N VAL A 192 8.94 13.52 2.87
CA VAL A 192 7.64 13.02 3.36
C VAL A 192 7.33 13.46 4.81
N HIS A 193 8.35 13.74 5.61
CA HIS A 193 8.16 14.25 6.97
C HIS A 193 7.98 15.76 7.02
N TRP A 194 8.40 16.47 5.96
CA TRP A 194 8.30 17.93 5.90
C TRP A 194 6.91 18.42 5.54
N THR A 195 6.12 17.60 4.84
CA THR A 195 4.73 17.92 4.47
C THR A 195 3.79 18.04 5.67
N THR A 196 4.24 17.69 6.88
CA THR A 196 3.45 17.75 8.12
C THR A 196 3.07 19.17 8.59
N ARG A 197 3.55 20.21 7.91
CA ARG A 197 3.35 21.61 8.33
C ARG A 197 2.16 22.29 7.67
N ASP A 198 1.59 21.73 6.57
CA ASP A 198 0.65 22.48 5.74
C ASP A 198 -0.84 22.27 6.07
N SER A 199 -1.28 21.12 6.42
CA SER A 199 -2.57 20.79 7.05
C SER A 199 -2.62 19.30 7.37
N ASP A 200 -3.33 18.92 8.42
CA ASP A 200 -3.40 17.51 8.85
C ASP A 200 -4.04 16.58 7.80
N VAL A 201 -5.04 17.05 7.07
CA VAL A 201 -5.77 16.24 6.08
C VAL A 201 -4.89 16.01 4.85
N TYR A 202 -4.35 17.08 4.28
CA TYR A 202 -3.48 17.03 3.11
C TYR A 202 -2.22 16.17 3.34
N THR A 203 -1.59 16.36 4.49
CA THR A 203 -0.42 15.58 4.91
C THR A 203 -0.71 14.09 4.98
N LYS A 204 -1.84 13.70 5.57
CA LYS A 204 -2.24 12.28 5.67
C LYS A 204 -2.44 11.68 4.29
N GLU A 205 -3.10 12.37 3.39
CA GLU A 205 -3.35 11.91 2.02
C GLU A 205 -2.06 11.69 1.25
N VAL A 206 -1.18 12.68 1.23
CA VAL A 206 0.11 12.60 0.52
C VAL A 206 0.97 11.45 1.07
N ARG A 207 1.02 11.28 2.39
CA ARG A 207 1.82 10.22 3.02
C ARG A 207 1.24 8.83 2.87
N SER A 208 -0.07 8.70 2.65
CA SER A 208 -0.75 7.42 2.42
C SER A 208 -0.74 6.97 0.96
N THR A 209 -0.43 7.87 0.03
CA THR A 209 -0.41 7.56 -1.40
C THR A 209 0.73 6.59 -1.71
N THR A 210 0.40 5.53 -2.45
CA THR A 210 1.41 4.59 -2.97
C THR A 210 2.32 5.30 -3.99
N PRO A 211 3.66 5.19 -3.86
CA PRO A 211 4.60 5.81 -4.78
C PRO A 211 4.40 5.30 -6.21
N ALA A 212 4.38 6.20 -7.19
CA ALA A 212 4.09 5.86 -8.58
C ALA A 212 5.17 4.96 -9.21
N GLY A 213 6.44 5.18 -8.87
CA GLY A 213 7.55 4.33 -9.31
C GLY A 213 7.42 2.91 -8.79
N PHE A 214 7.08 2.76 -7.52
CA PHE A 214 6.79 1.44 -6.93
C PHE A 214 5.58 0.77 -7.58
N ALA A 215 4.48 1.50 -7.80
CA ALA A 215 3.27 0.94 -8.42
C ALA A 215 3.56 0.38 -9.83
N ARG A 216 4.35 1.08 -10.65
CA ARG A 216 4.79 0.60 -11.98
C ARG A 216 5.69 -0.63 -11.90
N ALA A 217 6.68 -0.61 -11.02
CA ALA A 217 7.58 -1.74 -10.79
C ALA A 217 6.80 -2.97 -10.30
N PHE A 218 5.86 -2.76 -9.36
CA PHE A 218 5.02 -3.80 -8.80
C PHE A 218 4.13 -4.46 -9.88
N PHE A 219 3.53 -3.64 -10.73
CA PHE A 219 2.77 -4.13 -11.89
C PHE A 219 3.65 -4.99 -12.79
N ALA A 220 4.83 -4.51 -13.20
CA ALA A 220 5.72 -5.24 -14.10
C ALA A 220 6.13 -6.62 -13.55
N ALA A 221 6.26 -6.75 -12.22
CA ALA A 221 6.61 -8.02 -11.58
C ALA A 221 5.42 -8.99 -11.43
N ASN A 222 4.19 -8.45 -11.39
CA ASN A 222 2.99 -9.24 -11.04
C ASN A 222 1.94 -9.31 -12.17
N ASP A 223 2.19 -8.69 -13.34
CA ASP A 223 1.34 -8.84 -14.53
C ASP A 223 1.38 -10.31 -15.00
N GLY A 224 0.21 -10.95 -15.05
CA GLY A 224 0.08 -12.36 -15.42
C GLY A 224 0.72 -13.36 -14.44
N HIS A 225 1.09 -12.92 -13.24
CA HIS A 225 1.66 -13.83 -12.22
C HIS A 225 0.63 -14.85 -11.74
N VAL A 226 0.89 -16.11 -12.01
CA VAL A 226 0.24 -17.26 -11.37
C VAL A 226 1.30 -17.90 -10.47
N PRO A 227 1.04 -18.09 -9.16
CA PRO A 227 1.98 -18.80 -8.28
C PRO A 227 2.26 -20.19 -8.87
N SER A 228 3.53 -20.58 -8.90
CA SER A 228 3.86 -21.99 -9.13
C SER A 228 3.25 -22.78 -7.98
N VAL A 229 2.28 -23.63 -8.27
CA VAL A 229 1.71 -24.57 -7.30
C VAL A 229 2.81 -25.57 -6.99
N SER A 230 3.50 -25.37 -5.87
CA SER A 230 4.30 -26.46 -5.29
C SER A 230 3.30 -27.43 -4.66
N PHE A 231 2.96 -28.49 -5.38
CA PHE A 231 2.37 -29.67 -4.78
C PHE A 231 3.42 -30.28 -3.84
N GLY A 232 3.33 -30.03 -2.55
CA GLY A 232 4.03 -30.73 -1.51
C GLY A 232 3.10 -31.75 -0.88
#